data_0349b5ad92424f8e07a903605c5c3832
#
_entry.id   0349b5ad92424f8e07a903605c5c3832
#
_cell.length_a   1.000
_cell.length_b   1.000
_cell.length_c   1.000
_cell.angle_alpha   90.00
_cell.angle_beta   90.00
_cell.angle_gamma   90.00
#
_symmetry.space_group_name_H-M   'P 1'
#
loop_
_entity.id
_entity.type
_entity.pdbx_description
1 polymer ?
#
loop_
_entity_poly.entity_id
_entity_poly.type
_entity_poly.pdbx_seq_one_letter_code
_entity_poly.pdbx_strand_id
1 'polypeptide(L)'
;MILATVLALALRLFILTRPGMLTDVTEYDDGVYLGAAIRLTQGVLPYRDFAFVQPPGILLLMTPVALAGRIFSTAAAMGIARVLTVCASAACVPLAGNLMRYRGIVATALTCGFLAVYPDGVFTARTVLLEPWMNVCCLIAANAAFSRGRLASPGRLAWAGIALGFAGTVKFWAAAPAVALLIMCLITRGQQPGRIRAYLAGLVAGFCIPIAPFVLAAPGAFVRGTLLYQASRVGAHVPMALRLAHVTGLDAVLNTEGRLALASSGNSLALGVAAPAPGAAVGWLPFVAIGALVAVLGIGYSWNRCPPSQLEWCALAVTALATAAILGYSAFFYHYSEFVAPWLALALGGASACLPDRASIRRTAVAVTAAAVLGAAAIQVHALAPLSTPGGAQLGRMIPPHACVVTDEISLLVSADRFEIPPGCPDVIDSLATTLMLSHGVSMQGGAGRMVSVADAWRSILDRARYVWLSPGSARRIPTDAWFREDFAPVSEYVPGIGQLFERRG
;
A
#
# COMPACT_ATOMS: atom_id res chain seq x y z
N MET A 1 -2.15 24.05 7.16
CA MET A 1 -2.31 23.17 6.03
C MET A 1 -1.07 23.17 5.14
N ILE A 2 -0.70 24.28 4.49
CA ILE A 2 0.46 24.37 3.58
C ILE A 2 1.75 23.85 4.25
N LEU A 3 2.12 24.37 5.41
CA LEU A 3 3.32 23.91 6.15
C LEU A 3 3.33 22.41 6.44
N ALA A 4 2.19 21.85 6.86
CA ALA A 4 2.10 20.40 7.10
C ALA A 4 2.21 19.59 5.80
N THR A 5 1.69 20.09 4.69
CA THR A 5 1.85 19.45 3.37
C THR A 5 3.31 19.49 2.90
N VAL A 6 3.99 20.61 3.07
CA VAL A 6 5.42 20.74 2.74
C VAL A 6 6.26 19.81 3.62
N LEU A 7 5.97 19.74 4.93
CA LEU A 7 6.65 18.82 5.83
C LEU A 7 6.41 17.35 5.43
N ALA A 8 5.15 17.00 5.10
CA ALA A 8 4.80 15.66 4.64
C ALA A 8 5.58 15.27 3.38
N LEU A 9 5.65 16.17 2.42
CA LEU A 9 6.41 15.98 1.18
C LEU A 9 7.91 15.86 1.47
N ALA A 10 8.46 16.74 2.30
CA ALA A 10 9.88 16.75 2.65
C ALA A 10 10.32 15.45 3.35
N LEU A 11 9.54 14.96 4.33
CA LEU A 11 9.86 13.73 5.05
C LEU A 11 9.86 12.51 4.11
N ARG A 12 8.88 12.43 3.21
CA ARG A 12 8.75 11.31 2.27
C ARG A 12 9.83 11.36 1.20
N LEU A 13 10.12 12.53 0.64
CA LEU A 13 11.21 12.71 -0.31
C LEU A 13 12.59 12.46 0.33
N PHE A 14 12.75 12.80 1.61
CA PHE A 14 13.98 12.55 2.33
C PHE A 14 14.40 11.06 2.26
N ILE A 15 13.45 10.13 2.36
CA ILE A 15 13.75 8.69 2.23
C ILE A 15 14.28 8.39 0.83
N LEU A 16 13.68 8.94 -0.21
CA LEU A 16 14.12 8.69 -1.59
C LEU A 16 15.51 9.26 -1.89
N THR A 17 16.01 10.20 -1.08
CA THR A 17 17.38 10.71 -1.22
C THR A 17 18.44 9.79 -0.60
N ARG A 18 18.04 8.74 0.11
CA ARG A 18 18.99 7.79 0.71
C ARG A 18 19.55 6.87 -0.38
N PRO A 19 20.78 6.35 -0.19
CA PRO A 19 21.45 5.53 -1.21
C PRO A 19 20.59 4.35 -1.67
N GLY A 20 20.36 4.25 -2.97
CA GLY A 20 19.58 3.20 -3.61
C GLY A 20 18.06 3.33 -3.48
N MET A 21 17.53 4.14 -2.54
CA MET A 21 16.09 4.19 -2.23
C MET A 21 15.21 4.70 -3.38
N LEU A 22 15.76 5.42 -4.34
CA LEU A 22 14.99 5.93 -5.47
C LEU A 22 14.71 4.87 -6.54
N THR A 23 15.71 4.05 -6.90
CA THR A 23 15.64 3.15 -8.06
C THR A 23 15.94 1.69 -7.75
N ASP A 24 16.64 1.40 -6.65
CA ASP A 24 17.02 0.03 -6.30
C ASP A 24 15.90 -0.70 -5.54
N VAL A 25 16.12 -1.97 -5.23
CA VAL A 25 15.08 -2.84 -4.64
C VAL A 25 14.75 -2.41 -3.22
N THR A 26 13.53 -1.95 -2.98
CA THR A 26 13.04 -1.54 -1.64
C THR A 26 11.88 -2.39 -1.14
N GLU A 27 11.10 -2.96 -2.03
CA GLU A 27 9.90 -3.74 -1.71
C GLU A 27 9.58 -4.69 -2.87
N TYR A 28 8.99 -5.84 -2.55
CA TYR A 28 8.54 -6.82 -3.56
C TYR A 28 7.42 -6.27 -4.44
N ASP A 29 6.44 -5.67 -3.81
CA ASP A 29 5.17 -5.27 -4.43
C ASP A 29 5.35 -4.17 -5.49
N ASP A 30 6.34 -3.26 -5.33
CA ASP A 30 6.54 -2.17 -6.29
C ASP A 30 6.99 -2.68 -7.67
N GLY A 31 7.85 -3.70 -7.68
CA GLY A 31 8.24 -4.38 -8.92
C GLY A 31 7.07 -5.12 -9.56
N VAL A 32 6.25 -5.78 -8.75
CA VAL A 32 5.04 -6.48 -9.24
C VAL A 32 4.08 -5.49 -9.91
N TYR A 33 3.77 -4.36 -9.26
CA TYR A 33 2.80 -3.40 -9.82
C TYR A 33 3.36 -2.68 -11.06
N LEU A 34 4.60 -2.22 -11.02
CA LEU A 34 5.20 -1.57 -12.17
C LEU A 34 5.50 -2.56 -13.31
N GLY A 35 6.01 -3.75 -13.01
CA GLY A 35 6.24 -4.81 -13.98
C GLY A 35 4.95 -5.24 -14.69
N ALA A 36 3.86 -5.45 -13.95
CA ALA A 36 2.55 -5.74 -14.51
C ALA A 36 2.02 -4.58 -15.39
N ALA A 37 2.24 -3.32 -15.01
CA ALA A 37 1.88 -2.17 -15.83
C ALA A 37 2.72 -2.09 -17.11
N ILE A 38 4.02 -2.41 -17.06
CA ILE A 38 4.87 -2.50 -18.25
C ILE A 38 4.34 -3.58 -19.21
N ARG A 39 4.01 -4.77 -18.70
CA ARG A 39 3.41 -5.84 -19.52
C ARG A 39 2.06 -5.43 -20.11
N LEU A 40 1.22 -4.75 -19.32
CA LEU A 40 -0.06 -4.22 -19.82
C LEU A 40 0.14 -3.28 -21.03
N THR A 41 1.16 -2.41 -21.02
CA THR A 41 1.47 -1.55 -22.16
C THR A 41 1.96 -2.31 -23.40
N GLN A 42 2.33 -3.59 -23.25
CA GLN A 42 2.73 -4.49 -24.33
C GLN A 42 1.58 -5.38 -24.81
N GLY A 43 0.34 -5.19 -24.28
CA GLY A 43 -0.84 -5.97 -24.63
C GLY A 43 -0.97 -7.30 -23.87
N VAL A 44 -0.11 -7.55 -22.88
CA VAL A 44 -0.14 -8.73 -22.04
C VAL A 44 -1.02 -8.45 -20.82
N LEU A 45 -2.08 -9.24 -20.62
CA LEU A 45 -3.12 -8.94 -19.64
C LEU A 45 -2.92 -9.72 -18.34
N PRO A 46 -3.01 -9.05 -17.17
CA PRO A 46 -3.05 -9.75 -15.89
C PRO A 46 -4.23 -10.72 -15.83
N TYR A 47 -4.12 -11.73 -15.03
CA TYR A 47 -5.06 -12.85 -14.85
C TYR A 47 -5.16 -13.78 -16.06
N ARG A 48 -5.07 -13.27 -17.30
CA ARG A 48 -5.11 -14.08 -18.51
C ARG A 48 -3.74 -14.68 -18.84
N ASP A 49 -2.71 -13.83 -18.83
CA ASP A 49 -1.38 -14.18 -19.36
C ASP A 49 -0.37 -14.43 -18.24
N PHE A 50 -0.56 -13.81 -17.07
CA PHE A 50 0.26 -14.01 -15.87
C PHE A 50 -0.56 -13.91 -14.58
N ALA A 51 -0.03 -14.51 -13.50
CA ALA A 51 -0.64 -14.47 -12.19
C ALA A 51 -0.60 -13.06 -11.59
N PHE A 52 -1.74 -12.59 -11.08
CA PHE A 52 -1.87 -11.32 -10.38
C PHE A 52 -2.99 -11.41 -9.33
N VAL A 53 -2.74 -10.93 -8.10
CA VAL A 53 -3.65 -11.12 -6.96
C VAL A 53 -4.30 -9.83 -6.45
N GLN A 54 -4.00 -8.69 -7.05
CA GLN A 54 -4.63 -7.42 -6.68
C GLN A 54 -5.65 -6.99 -7.74
N PRO A 55 -6.64 -6.15 -7.41
CA PRO A 55 -7.47 -5.49 -8.42
C PRO A 55 -6.61 -4.60 -9.35
N PRO A 56 -7.00 -4.38 -10.63
CA PRO A 56 -6.12 -3.81 -11.65
C PRO A 56 -5.96 -2.29 -11.60
N GLY A 57 -6.60 -1.58 -10.67
CA GLY A 57 -6.58 -0.11 -10.61
C GLY A 57 -5.17 0.47 -10.48
N ILE A 58 -4.28 -0.17 -9.73
CA ILE A 58 -2.89 0.27 -9.60
C ILE A 58 -2.14 0.17 -10.94
N LEU A 59 -2.43 -0.85 -11.75
CA LEU A 59 -1.82 -1.00 -13.07
C LEU A 59 -2.23 0.15 -13.99
N LEU A 60 -3.51 0.56 -13.93
CA LEU A 60 -4.01 1.69 -14.71
C LEU A 60 -3.32 2.99 -14.29
N LEU A 61 -3.09 3.19 -12.98
CA LEU A 61 -2.36 4.35 -12.45
C LEU A 61 -0.88 4.34 -12.86
N MET A 62 -0.25 3.17 -12.93
CA MET A 62 1.16 3.01 -13.28
C MET A 62 1.37 2.95 -14.81
N THR A 63 0.34 2.76 -15.63
CA THR A 63 0.47 2.70 -17.10
C THR A 63 1.18 3.92 -17.71
N PRO A 64 0.88 5.19 -17.34
CA PRO A 64 1.63 6.34 -17.86
C PRO A 64 3.12 6.30 -17.49
N VAL A 65 3.45 5.81 -16.29
CA VAL A 65 4.84 5.65 -15.83
C VAL A 65 5.54 4.53 -16.60
N ALA A 66 4.86 3.42 -16.84
CA ALA A 66 5.36 2.32 -17.65
C ALA A 66 5.66 2.75 -19.09
N LEU A 67 4.83 3.62 -19.68
CA LEU A 67 5.10 4.22 -20.98
C LEU A 67 6.34 5.14 -20.96
N ALA A 68 6.52 5.94 -19.90
CA ALA A 68 7.74 6.75 -19.73
C ALA A 68 8.99 5.85 -19.61
N GLY A 69 8.88 4.68 -19.00
CA GLY A 69 9.96 3.68 -18.92
C GLY A 69 10.47 3.17 -20.28
N ARG A 70 9.62 3.20 -21.31
CA ARG A 70 10.03 2.86 -22.69
C ARG A 70 10.94 3.92 -23.31
N ILE A 71 10.86 5.16 -22.82
CA ILE A 71 11.63 6.29 -23.36
C ILE A 71 12.96 6.41 -22.62
N PHE A 72 12.94 6.21 -21.31
CA PHE A 72 14.11 6.44 -20.45
C PHE A 72 14.78 5.11 -20.05
N SER A 73 14.20 4.39 -19.10
CA SER A 73 14.59 3.05 -18.63
C SER A 73 13.56 2.54 -17.61
N THR A 74 13.55 1.24 -17.34
CA THR A 74 12.67 0.67 -16.31
C THR A 74 13.07 1.13 -14.92
N ALA A 75 14.36 1.33 -14.64
CA ALA A 75 14.84 1.90 -13.39
C ALA A 75 14.38 3.36 -13.19
N ALA A 76 14.41 4.17 -14.26
CA ALA A 76 13.87 5.54 -14.22
C ALA A 76 12.36 5.54 -13.97
N ALA A 77 11.61 4.62 -14.61
CA ALA A 77 10.19 4.44 -14.35
C ALA A 77 9.91 4.10 -12.87
N MET A 78 10.73 3.24 -12.24
CA MET A 78 10.63 2.95 -10.81
C MET A 78 10.79 4.21 -9.96
N GLY A 79 11.81 5.03 -10.25
CA GLY A 79 12.02 6.30 -9.56
C GLY A 79 10.83 7.27 -9.72
N ILE A 80 10.29 7.41 -10.95
CA ILE A 80 9.10 8.23 -11.22
C ILE A 80 7.88 7.69 -10.44
N ALA A 81 7.65 6.37 -10.46
CA ALA A 81 6.54 5.74 -9.75
C ALA A 81 6.60 6.02 -8.24
N ARG A 82 7.79 5.94 -7.63
CA ARG A 82 8.00 6.25 -6.21
C ARG A 82 7.77 7.73 -5.88
N VAL A 83 8.28 8.64 -6.70
CA VAL A 83 8.02 10.09 -6.52
C VAL A 83 6.52 10.38 -6.63
N LEU A 84 5.82 9.79 -7.57
CA LEU A 84 4.37 9.97 -7.70
C LEU A 84 3.62 9.36 -6.50
N THR A 85 4.10 8.24 -5.93
CA THR A 85 3.53 7.65 -4.71
C THR A 85 3.74 8.56 -3.51
N VAL A 86 4.92 9.20 -3.39
CA VAL A 86 5.16 10.27 -2.39
C VAL A 86 4.17 11.41 -2.56
N CYS A 87 3.95 11.87 -3.79
CA CYS A 87 2.98 12.95 -4.07
C CYS A 87 1.55 12.53 -3.69
N ALA A 88 1.13 11.29 -3.99
CA ALA A 88 -0.19 10.76 -3.63
C ALA A 88 -0.36 10.71 -2.09
N SER A 89 0.62 10.17 -1.37
CA SER A 89 0.60 10.12 0.10
C SER A 89 0.58 11.53 0.73
N ALA A 90 1.40 12.45 0.23
CA ALA A 90 1.43 13.83 0.72
C ALA A 90 0.14 14.60 0.41
N ALA A 91 -0.52 14.33 -0.71
CA ALA A 91 -1.80 14.93 -1.09
C ALA A 91 -2.94 14.58 -0.12
N CYS A 92 -2.83 13.51 0.62
CA CYS A 92 -3.80 13.16 1.67
C CYS A 92 -3.87 14.24 2.76
N VAL A 93 -2.77 14.95 3.03
CA VAL A 93 -2.70 16.00 4.07
C VAL A 93 -3.62 17.20 3.74
N PRO A 94 -3.49 17.88 2.58
CA PRO A 94 -4.37 18.99 2.24
C PRO A 94 -5.81 18.54 1.99
N LEU A 95 -6.04 17.34 1.47
CA LEU A 95 -7.39 16.80 1.26
C LEU A 95 -8.11 16.58 2.60
N ALA A 96 -7.47 15.99 3.58
CA ALA A 96 -8.04 15.82 4.92
C ALA A 96 -8.18 17.17 5.65
N GLY A 97 -7.18 18.06 5.53
CA GLY A 97 -7.24 19.42 6.08
C GLY A 97 -8.41 20.23 5.53
N ASN A 98 -8.69 20.13 4.22
CA ASN A 98 -9.84 20.79 3.61
C ASN A 98 -11.18 20.32 4.20
N LEU A 99 -11.31 19.02 4.48
CA LEU A 99 -12.48 18.45 5.12
C LEU A 99 -12.70 18.99 6.54
N MET A 100 -11.63 19.35 7.27
CA MET A 100 -11.72 19.82 8.65
C MET A 100 -11.71 21.35 8.83
N ARG A 101 -11.54 22.12 7.74
CA ARG A 101 -11.48 23.60 7.79
C ARG A 101 -12.69 24.25 8.49
N TYR A 102 -13.87 23.68 8.36
CA TYR A 102 -15.09 24.18 8.99
C TYR A 102 -15.09 24.07 10.51
N ARG A 103 -14.26 23.20 11.08
CA ARG A 103 -14.06 23.03 12.54
C ARG A 103 -13.00 23.98 13.12
N GLY A 104 -12.32 24.73 12.28
CA GLY A 104 -11.35 25.73 12.70
C GLY A 104 -9.90 25.27 12.66
N ILE A 105 -9.02 26.17 13.14
CA ILE A 105 -7.57 26.01 12.95
C ILE A 105 -6.96 24.85 13.74
N VAL A 106 -7.45 24.59 14.96
CA VAL A 106 -6.93 23.49 15.82
C VAL A 106 -7.24 22.14 15.18
N ALA A 107 -8.48 21.93 14.75
CA ALA A 107 -8.91 20.70 14.09
C ALA A 107 -8.11 20.48 12.78
N THR A 108 -7.94 21.53 11.99
CA THR A 108 -7.15 21.46 10.75
C THR A 108 -5.67 21.18 11.04
N ALA A 109 -5.07 21.84 12.04
CA ALA A 109 -3.67 21.66 12.41
C ALA A 109 -3.40 20.22 12.91
N LEU A 110 -4.26 19.70 13.77
CA LEU A 110 -4.13 18.35 14.30
C LEU A 110 -4.28 17.31 13.21
N THR A 111 -5.32 17.43 12.36
CA THR A 111 -5.53 16.50 11.22
C THR A 111 -4.35 16.49 10.26
N CYS A 112 -3.92 17.66 9.82
CA CYS A 112 -2.79 17.78 8.89
C CYS A 112 -1.47 17.36 9.52
N GLY A 113 -1.24 17.76 10.78
CA GLY A 113 -0.01 17.44 11.52
C GLY A 113 0.13 15.95 11.76
N PHE A 114 -0.94 15.28 12.21
CA PHE A 114 -0.96 13.84 12.40
C PHE A 114 -0.59 13.10 11.11
N LEU A 115 -1.26 13.43 9.98
CA LEU A 115 -0.98 12.78 8.69
C LEU A 115 0.41 13.10 8.13
N ALA A 116 0.92 14.30 8.39
CA ALA A 116 2.24 14.67 7.90
C ALA A 116 3.34 13.77 8.45
N VAL A 117 3.21 13.38 9.73
CA VAL A 117 4.22 12.59 10.46
C VAL A 117 3.76 11.19 10.85
N TYR A 118 2.64 10.70 10.31
CA TYR A 118 2.20 9.35 10.58
C TYR A 118 3.25 8.34 10.08
N PRO A 119 3.86 7.52 10.96
CA PRO A 119 5.10 6.80 10.62
C PRO A 119 4.94 5.83 9.45
N ASP A 120 3.87 5.02 9.45
CA ASP A 120 3.64 4.07 8.37
C ASP A 120 3.31 4.79 7.06
N GLY A 121 2.60 5.92 7.09
CA GLY A 121 2.35 6.73 5.91
C GLY A 121 3.62 7.39 5.34
N VAL A 122 4.60 7.74 6.18
CA VAL A 122 5.90 8.23 5.75
C VAL A 122 6.73 7.08 5.14
N PHE A 123 6.74 5.93 5.79
CA PHE A 123 7.56 4.79 5.37
C PHE A 123 6.98 4.06 4.14
N THR A 124 5.66 3.92 4.03
CA THR A 124 4.96 3.30 2.89
C THR A 124 5.18 4.07 1.59
N ALA A 125 5.23 5.40 1.68
CA ALA A 125 5.37 6.26 0.50
C ALA A 125 6.73 6.13 -0.24
N ARG A 126 7.74 5.46 0.35
CA ARG A 126 9.05 5.24 -0.29
C ARG A 126 9.01 4.29 -1.48
N THR A 127 7.93 3.55 -1.63
CA THR A 127 7.76 2.47 -2.60
C THR A 127 6.34 2.47 -3.18
N VAL A 128 6.12 1.78 -4.29
CA VAL A 128 4.80 1.76 -4.93
C VAL A 128 3.91 0.76 -4.20
N LEU A 129 3.23 1.20 -3.15
CA LEU A 129 2.20 0.43 -2.45
C LEU A 129 0.80 0.98 -2.76
N LEU A 130 -0.22 0.21 -2.45
CA LEU A 130 -1.61 0.51 -2.84
C LEU A 130 -2.27 1.57 -1.96
N GLU A 131 -1.86 1.65 -0.68
CA GLU A 131 -2.50 2.48 0.34
C GLU A 131 -2.45 3.98 0.03
N PRO A 132 -1.31 4.58 -0.39
CA PRO A 132 -1.26 5.99 -0.78
C PRO A 132 -2.28 6.35 -1.88
N TRP A 133 -2.37 5.50 -2.89
CA TRP A 133 -3.25 5.70 -4.05
C TRP A 133 -4.72 5.50 -3.69
N MET A 134 -5.03 4.47 -2.90
CA MET A 134 -6.39 4.24 -2.39
C MET A 134 -6.83 5.39 -1.48
N ASN A 135 -5.97 5.84 -0.55
CA ASN A 135 -6.29 6.90 0.39
C ASN A 135 -6.56 8.24 -0.30
N VAL A 136 -5.78 8.61 -1.30
CA VAL A 136 -6.03 9.85 -2.05
C VAL A 136 -7.38 9.79 -2.75
N CYS A 137 -7.74 8.65 -3.38
CA CYS A 137 -9.05 8.46 -3.99
C CYS A 137 -10.19 8.52 -2.96
N CYS A 138 -10.02 7.87 -1.80
CA CYS A 138 -11.00 7.92 -0.72
C CYS A 138 -11.20 9.34 -0.15
N LEU A 139 -10.12 10.11 -0.02
CA LEU A 139 -10.21 11.49 0.45
C LEU A 139 -10.78 12.45 -0.62
N ILE A 140 -10.51 12.22 -1.90
CA ILE A 140 -11.20 12.92 -3.01
C ILE A 140 -12.70 12.63 -2.93
N ALA A 141 -13.08 11.36 -2.74
CA ALA A 141 -14.49 10.98 -2.56
C ALA A 141 -15.12 11.67 -1.35
N ALA A 142 -14.43 11.71 -0.20
CA ALA A 142 -14.92 12.40 0.99
C ALA A 142 -15.08 13.90 0.75
N ASN A 143 -14.15 14.56 0.03
CA ASN A 143 -14.28 15.97 -0.35
C ASN A 143 -15.44 16.23 -1.32
N ALA A 144 -15.75 15.28 -2.19
CA ALA A 144 -16.96 15.33 -3.01
C ALA A 144 -18.23 15.11 -2.17
N ALA A 145 -18.21 14.10 -1.27
CA ALA A 145 -19.38 13.69 -0.50
C ALA A 145 -19.79 14.70 0.58
N PHE A 146 -18.84 15.43 1.17
CA PHE A 146 -19.14 16.30 2.31
C PHE A 146 -18.87 17.78 2.01
N SER A 147 -19.71 18.63 2.60
CA SER A 147 -19.54 20.07 2.62
C SER A 147 -19.83 20.56 4.04
N ARG A 148 -18.85 21.19 4.69
CA ARG A 148 -18.95 21.62 6.10
C ARG A 148 -19.51 20.53 7.03
N GLY A 149 -18.99 19.31 6.88
CA GLY A 149 -19.37 18.16 7.70
C GLY A 149 -20.72 17.51 7.36
N ARG A 150 -21.48 18.00 6.37
CA ARG A 150 -22.79 17.49 5.94
C ARG A 150 -22.71 16.87 4.55
N LEU A 151 -23.53 15.86 4.30
CA LEU A 151 -23.66 15.25 2.97
C LEU A 151 -24.08 16.25 1.91
N ALA A 152 -23.38 16.24 0.80
CA ALA A 152 -23.56 17.10 -0.35
C ALA A 152 -24.79 16.70 -1.21
N SER A 153 -24.99 17.40 -2.33
CA SER A 153 -26.02 17.14 -3.31
C SER A 153 -25.84 15.80 -4.04
N PRO A 154 -26.90 15.25 -4.67
CA PRO A 154 -26.82 13.98 -5.40
C PRO A 154 -25.71 13.93 -6.47
N GLY A 155 -25.53 15.00 -7.26
CA GLY A 155 -24.47 15.05 -8.28
C GLY A 155 -23.05 14.93 -7.68
N ARG A 156 -22.80 15.58 -6.55
CA ARG A 156 -21.52 15.44 -5.84
C ARG A 156 -21.35 14.04 -5.24
N LEU A 157 -22.44 13.41 -4.79
CA LEU A 157 -22.39 12.02 -4.30
C LEU A 157 -22.15 11.02 -5.44
N ALA A 158 -22.60 11.28 -6.68
CA ALA A 158 -22.20 10.47 -7.82
C ALA A 158 -20.67 10.50 -8.04
N TRP A 159 -20.05 11.68 -8.00
CA TRP A 159 -18.60 11.81 -8.08
C TRP A 159 -17.87 11.12 -6.91
N ALA A 160 -18.41 11.23 -5.69
CA ALA A 160 -17.89 10.50 -4.54
C ALA A 160 -17.97 8.98 -4.75
N GLY A 161 -19.07 8.51 -5.31
CA GLY A 161 -19.23 7.11 -5.69
C GLY A 161 -18.21 6.68 -6.74
N ILE A 162 -18.00 7.46 -7.81
CA ILE A 162 -17.00 7.16 -8.85
C ILE A 162 -15.59 7.04 -8.21
N ALA A 163 -15.20 7.98 -7.37
CA ALA A 163 -13.88 7.97 -6.74
C ALA A 163 -13.71 6.78 -5.77
N LEU A 164 -14.74 6.42 -4.98
CA LEU A 164 -14.71 5.24 -4.11
C LEU A 164 -14.74 3.93 -4.90
N GLY A 165 -15.53 3.88 -5.99
CA GLY A 165 -15.51 2.73 -6.89
C GLY A 165 -14.12 2.51 -7.47
N PHE A 166 -13.49 3.56 -7.97
CA PHE A 166 -12.11 3.48 -8.46
C PHE A 166 -11.11 3.10 -7.35
N ALA A 167 -11.23 3.66 -6.14
CA ALA A 167 -10.43 3.25 -4.99
C ALA A 167 -10.54 1.73 -4.71
N GLY A 168 -11.75 1.17 -4.87
CA GLY A 168 -12.01 -0.28 -4.77
C GLY A 168 -11.27 -1.10 -5.84
N THR A 169 -11.01 -0.53 -7.02
CA THR A 169 -10.19 -1.18 -8.05
C THR A 169 -8.69 -1.13 -7.74
N VAL A 170 -8.24 -0.27 -6.83
CA VAL A 170 -6.87 -0.26 -6.30
C VAL A 170 -6.73 -1.27 -5.17
N LYS A 171 -7.65 -1.22 -4.18
CA LYS A 171 -7.68 -2.18 -3.07
C LYS A 171 -9.08 -2.28 -2.49
N PHE A 172 -9.55 -3.51 -2.26
CA PHE A 172 -10.92 -3.75 -1.75
C PHE A 172 -11.20 -3.16 -0.35
N TRP A 173 -10.17 -2.75 0.38
CA TRP A 173 -10.34 -2.07 1.67
C TRP A 173 -11.12 -0.75 1.55
N ALA A 174 -11.16 -0.14 0.37
CA ALA A 174 -12.04 1.00 0.08
C ALA A 174 -13.54 0.69 0.28
N ALA A 175 -13.91 -0.58 0.43
CA ALA A 175 -15.27 -0.98 0.81
C ALA A 175 -15.69 -0.39 2.18
N ALA A 176 -14.76 -0.20 3.13
CA ALA A 176 -15.08 0.37 4.43
C ALA A 176 -15.64 1.80 4.32
N PRO A 177 -14.97 2.78 3.69
CA PRO A 177 -15.56 4.10 3.48
C PRO A 177 -16.77 4.08 2.52
N ALA A 178 -16.81 3.14 1.56
CA ALA A 178 -17.95 3.01 0.66
C ALA A 178 -19.22 2.61 1.44
N VAL A 179 -19.12 1.63 2.31
CA VAL A 179 -20.24 1.18 3.17
C VAL A 179 -20.61 2.27 4.19
N ALA A 180 -19.62 2.91 4.83
CA ALA A 180 -19.91 3.98 5.79
C ALA A 180 -20.65 5.15 5.14
N LEU A 181 -20.25 5.56 3.92
CA LEU A 181 -20.94 6.62 3.19
C LEU A 181 -22.34 6.19 2.74
N LEU A 182 -22.53 4.93 2.33
CA LEU A 182 -23.85 4.38 2.02
C LEU A 182 -24.78 4.44 3.24
N ILE A 183 -24.29 4.02 4.41
CA ILE A 183 -25.05 4.10 5.66
C ILE A 183 -25.45 5.56 5.96
N MET A 184 -24.53 6.52 5.78
CA MET A 184 -24.85 7.94 5.94
C MET A 184 -25.95 8.40 4.98
N CYS A 185 -25.90 7.96 3.72
CA CYS A 185 -26.95 8.24 2.73
C CYS A 185 -28.30 7.63 3.14
N LEU A 186 -28.30 6.42 3.71
CA LEU A 186 -29.53 5.73 4.16
C LEU A 186 -30.14 6.40 5.40
N ILE A 187 -29.34 6.78 6.38
CA ILE A 187 -29.80 7.48 7.59
C ILE A 187 -30.42 8.83 7.22
N THR A 188 -29.87 9.51 6.22
CA THR A 188 -30.31 10.86 5.79
C THR A 188 -31.24 10.85 4.57
N ARG A 189 -31.80 9.70 4.20
CA ARG A 189 -32.59 9.52 2.96
C ARG A 189 -33.76 10.49 2.80
N GLY A 190 -34.36 10.91 3.90
CA GLY A 190 -35.48 11.87 3.91
C GLY A 190 -35.10 13.31 3.58
N GLN A 191 -33.80 13.67 3.63
CA GLN A 191 -33.37 15.07 3.45
C GLN A 191 -33.24 15.48 1.99
N GLN A 192 -32.83 14.58 1.10
CA GLN A 192 -32.72 14.85 -0.34
C GLN A 192 -32.95 13.57 -1.16
N PRO A 193 -34.04 13.51 -1.97
CA PRO A 193 -34.28 12.40 -2.87
C PRO A 193 -33.14 12.21 -3.88
N GLY A 194 -32.87 10.96 -4.26
CA GLY A 194 -31.90 10.63 -5.30
C GLY A 194 -30.44 10.49 -4.85
N ARG A 195 -30.07 10.86 -3.62
CA ARG A 195 -28.70 10.71 -3.10
C ARG A 195 -28.18 9.28 -3.20
N ILE A 196 -28.97 8.31 -2.74
CA ILE A 196 -28.59 6.89 -2.73
C ILE A 196 -28.38 6.39 -4.16
N ARG A 197 -29.31 6.70 -5.07
CA ARG A 197 -29.21 6.28 -6.48
C ARG A 197 -27.98 6.88 -7.16
N ALA A 198 -27.74 8.17 -6.97
CA ALA A 198 -26.60 8.87 -7.56
C ALA A 198 -25.27 8.28 -7.01
N TYR A 199 -25.19 8.06 -5.70
CA TYR A 199 -24.02 7.45 -5.07
C TYR A 199 -23.76 6.04 -5.59
N LEU A 200 -24.77 5.16 -5.59
CA LEU A 200 -24.63 3.77 -6.05
C LEU A 200 -24.31 3.69 -7.54
N ALA A 201 -24.95 4.51 -8.37
CA ALA A 201 -24.62 4.56 -9.79
C ALA A 201 -23.16 4.98 -10.03
N GLY A 202 -22.67 5.99 -9.30
CA GLY A 202 -21.27 6.39 -9.34
C GLY A 202 -20.33 5.28 -8.85
N LEU A 203 -20.67 4.62 -7.73
CA LEU A 203 -19.84 3.54 -7.15
C LEU A 203 -19.70 2.36 -8.13
N VAL A 204 -20.82 1.92 -8.72
CA VAL A 204 -20.83 0.84 -9.71
C VAL A 204 -20.05 1.25 -10.96
N ALA A 205 -20.28 2.45 -11.50
CA ALA A 205 -19.54 2.92 -12.67
C ALA A 205 -18.03 3.03 -12.39
N GLY A 206 -17.64 3.65 -11.27
CA GLY A 206 -16.24 3.82 -10.88
C GLY A 206 -15.52 2.50 -10.63
N PHE A 207 -16.24 1.46 -10.20
CA PHE A 207 -15.66 0.13 -9.99
C PHE A 207 -15.69 -0.70 -11.28
N CYS A 208 -16.85 -0.85 -11.91
CA CYS A 208 -17.04 -1.80 -13.01
C CYS A 208 -16.34 -1.37 -14.30
N ILE A 209 -16.33 -0.07 -14.65
CA ILE A 209 -15.73 0.39 -15.91
C ILE A 209 -14.21 0.07 -15.96
N PRO A 210 -13.39 0.41 -14.95
CA PRO A 210 -11.96 0.11 -14.98
C PRO A 210 -11.62 -1.39 -14.97
N ILE A 211 -12.43 -2.23 -14.32
CA ILE A 211 -12.14 -3.67 -14.23
C ILE A 211 -12.71 -4.47 -15.40
N ALA A 212 -13.69 -3.94 -16.15
CA ALA A 212 -14.41 -4.67 -17.18
C ALA A 212 -13.48 -5.36 -18.21
N PRO A 213 -12.44 -4.72 -18.78
CA PRO A 213 -11.57 -5.38 -19.75
C PRO A 213 -10.91 -6.65 -19.19
N PHE A 214 -10.49 -6.62 -17.93
CA PHE A 214 -9.79 -7.71 -17.27
C PHE A 214 -10.74 -8.85 -16.89
N VAL A 215 -11.92 -8.51 -16.38
CA VAL A 215 -12.96 -9.50 -16.06
C VAL A 215 -13.45 -10.21 -17.32
N LEU A 216 -13.68 -9.48 -18.41
CA LEU A 216 -14.12 -10.05 -19.68
C LEU A 216 -13.05 -10.94 -20.31
N ALA A 217 -11.75 -10.58 -20.16
CA ALA A 217 -10.64 -11.36 -20.71
C ALA A 217 -10.42 -12.68 -19.94
N ALA A 218 -10.61 -12.71 -18.61
CA ALA A 218 -10.34 -13.89 -17.79
C ALA A 218 -11.19 -13.91 -16.51
N PRO A 219 -12.53 -14.10 -16.59
CA PRO A 219 -13.44 -13.93 -15.45
C PRO A 219 -13.12 -14.87 -14.27
N GLY A 220 -12.86 -16.15 -14.54
CA GLY A 220 -12.54 -17.12 -13.49
C GLY A 220 -11.20 -16.85 -12.81
N ALA A 221 -10.17 -16.47 -13.57
CA ALA A 221 -8.86 -16.16 -13.01
C ALA A 221 -8.87 -14.83 -12.23
N PHE A 222 -9.63 -13.84 -12.70
CA PHE A 222 -9.85 -12.59 -11.98
C PHE A 222 -10.46 -12.84 -10.59
N VAL A 223 -11.56 -13.59 -10.52
CA VAL A 223 -12.22 -13.90 -9.23
C VAL A 223 -11.29 -14.70 -8.32
N ARG A 224 -10.62 -15.72 -8.85
CA ARG A 224 -9.66 -16.51 -8.06
C ARG A 224 -8.52 -15.63 -7.52
N GLY A 225 -7.87 -14.85 -8.37
CA GLY A 225 -6.74 -13.99 -7.99
C GLY A 225 -7.13 -12.93 -6.97
N THR A 226 -8.17 -12.14 -7.27
CA THR A 226 -8.49 -10.97 -6.46
C THR A 226 -9.30 -11.26 -5.20
N LEU A 227 -10.11 -12.32 -5.17
CA LEU A 227 -10.97 -12.64 -4.04
C LEU A 227 -10.51 -13.89 -3.30
N LEU A 228 -10.45 -15.05 -3.98
CA LEU A 228 -10.23 -16.33 -3.30
C LEU A 228 -8.82 -16.45 -2.72
N TYR A 229 -7.78 -16.05 -3.49
CA TYR A 229 -6.41 -16.08 -3.01
C TYR A 229 -6.14 -15.04 -1.92
N GLN A 230 -6.76 -13.87 -1.99
CA GLN A 230 -6.65 -12.90 -0.91
C GLN A 230 -7.31 -13.39 0.37
N ALA A 231 -8.46 -14.06 0.28
CA ALA A 231 -9.15 -14.65 1.43
C ALA A 231 -8.38 -15.83 2.06
N SER A 232 -7.62 -16.58 1.25
CA SER A 232 -6.83 -17.73 1.70
C SER A 232 -5.41 -17.36 2.20
N ARG A 233 -5.00 -16.09 2.10
CA ARG A 233 -3.66 -15.69 2.54
C ARG A 233 -3.49 -15.90 4.03
N VAL A 234 -2.49 -16.69 4.37
CA VAL A 234 -2.01 -16.87 5.74
C VAL A 234 -0.68 -16.12 5.86
N GLY A 235 -0.61 -15.14 6.74
CA GLY A 235 0.62 -14.39 7.02
C GLY A 235 1.36 -14.94 8.24
N ALA A 236 2.57 -14.42 8.48
CA ALA A 236 3.26 -14.65 9.73
C ALA A 236 2.44 -14.10 10.90
N HIS A 237 2.49 -14.79 12.04
CA HIS A 237 1.82 -14.34 13.24
C HIS A 237 2.44 -13.05 13.75
N VAL A 238 1.70 -11.93 13.63
CA VAL A 238 2.10 -10.64 14.18
C VAL A 238 1.31 -10.38 15.47
N PRO A 239 1.97 -10.18 16.62
CA PRO A 239 1.30 -9.93 17.90
C PRO A 239 0.33 -8.76 17.84
N MET A 240 -0.80 -8.86 18.55
CA MET A 240 -1.83 -7.83 18.62
C MET A 240 -1.27 -6.47 19.05
N ALA A 241 -0.37 -6.47 20.05
CA ALA A 241 0.28 -5.24 20.52
C ALA A 241 1.02 -4.50 19.40
N LEU A 242 1.71 -5.24 18.52
CA LEU A 242 2.42 -4.62 17.39
C LEU A 242 1.46 -4.08 16.33
N ARG A 243 0.36 -4.80 16.03
CA ARG A 243 -0.70 -4.28 15.13
C ARG A 243 -1.31 -2.97 15.67
N LEU A 244 -1.57 -2.91 16.97
CA LEU A 244 -2.07 -1.70 17.63
C LEU A 244 -1.04 -0.56 17.63
N ALA A 245 0.26 -0.88 17.80
CA ALA A 245 1.34 0.10 17.69
C ALA A 245 1.36 0.75 16.30
N HIS A 246 1.22 -0.03 15.24
CA HIS A 246 1.10 0.48 13.87
C HIS A 246 -0.14 1.38 13.70
N VAL A 247 -1.32 0.92 14.13
CA VAL A 247 -2.57 1.71 14.01
C VAL A 247 -2.49 3.05 14.75
N THR A 248 -1.80 3.09 15.89
CA THR A 248 -1.63 4.32 16.68
C THR A 248 -0.45 5.18 16.26
N GLY A 249 0.44 4.66 15.41
CA GLY A 249 1.68 5.33 15.02
C GLY A 249 2.80 5.27 16.06
N LEU A 250 2.64 4.44 17.11
CA LEU A 250 3.66 4.25 18.15
C LEU A 250 4.80 3.33 17.72
N ASP A 251 4.62 2.57 16.66
CA ASP A 251 5.61 1.63 16.15
C ASP A 251 6.95 2.30 15.79
N ALA A 252 6.94 3.55 15.35
CA ALA A 252 8.16 4.32 15.09
C ALA A 252 9.03 4.51 16.34
N VAL A 253 8.41 4.60 17.52
CA VAL A 253 9.11 4.77 18.79
C VAL A 253 9.51 3.41 19.39
N LEU A 254 8.65 2.40 19.21
CA LEU A 254 8.80 1.09 19.84
C LEU A 254 9.65 0.11 19.02
N ASN A 255 9.84 0.35 17.73
CA ASN A 255 10.43 -0.60 16.80
C ASN A 255 11.43 0.04 15.81
N THR A 256 12.15 1.07 16.24
CA THR A 256 13.11 1.78 15.39
C THR A 256 14.20 0.84 14.86
N GLU A 257 14.74 -0.05 15.71
CA GLU A 257 15.77 -1.00 15.31
C GLU A 257 15.28 -2.05 14.32
N GLY A 258 14.05 -2.56 14.51
CA GLY A 258 13.41 -3.50 13.59
C GLY A 258 13.17 -2.90 12.20
N ARG A 259 12.76 -1.63 12.11
CA ARG A 259 12.59 -0.91 10.84
C ARG A 259 13.90 -0.72 10.09
N LEU A 260 14.97 -0.38 10.78
CA LEU A 260 16.31 -0.22 10.21
C LEU A 260 16.83 -1.55 9.65
N ALA A 261 16.69 -2.65 10.41
CA ALA A 261 17.09 -3.97 9.95
C ALA A 261 16.32 -4.43 8.70
N LEU A 262 15.03 -4.09 8.61
CA LEU A 262 14.17 -4.43 7.48
C LEU A 262 14.51 -3.65 6.22
N ALA A 263 14.75 -2.35 6.36
CA ALA A 263 15.11 -1.50 5.25
C ALA A 263 16.52 -1.78 4.72
N SER A 264 17.45 -2.18 5.59
CA SER A 264 18.82 -2.55 5.19
C SER A 264 18.92 -3.94 4.56
N SER A 265 17.96 -4.83 4.80
CA SER A 265 17.98 -6.20 4.26
C SER A 265 17.40 -6.31 2.84
N GLY A 266 16.79 -5.27 2.30
CA GLY A 266 16.10 -5.31 1.01
C GLY A 266 14.95 -6.34 0.95
N ASN A 267 14.54 -6.86 2.10
CA ASN A 267 13.71 -8.05 2.20
C ASN A 267 12.34 -7.71 2.76
N SER A 268 11.40 -7.36 1.89
CA SER A 268 10.00 -7.09 2.24
C SER A 268 9.31 -8.26 2.95
N LEU A 269 9.78 -9.48 2.74
CA LEU A 269 9.31 -10.68 3.44
C LEU A 269 9.79 -10.77 4.89
N ALA A 270 10.92 -10.15 5.25
CA ALA A 270 11.34 -10.02 6.64
C ALA A 270 10.39 -9.11 7.46
N LEU A 271 9.60 -8.26 6.80
CA LEU A 271 8.54 -7.45 7.43
C LEU A 271 7.38 -8.26 8.05
N GLY A 272 7.19 -9.49 7.61
CA GLY A 272 6.28 -10.44 8.25
C GLY A 272 6.94 -11.29 9.35
N VAL A 273 8.28 -11.24 9.49
CA VAL A 273 9.03 -12.02 10.45
C VAL A 273 9.47 -11.10 11.59
N ALA A 274 8.82 -11.27 12.72
CA ALA A 274 9.30 -10.95 14.06
C ALA A 274 10.38 -9.85 14.12
N ALA A 275 9.95 -8.59 14.06
CA ALA A 275 10.66 -7.61 14.87
C ALA A 275 10.82 -8.21 16.28
N PRO A 276 11.97 -8.09 16.93
CA PRO A 276 12.13 -8.59 18.28
C PRO A 276 10.95 -8.06 19.10
N ALA A 277 10.24 -8.96 19.76
CA ALA A 277 9.08 -8.60 20.56
C ALA A 277 9.53 -7.44 21.45
N PRO A 278 8.82 -6.31 21.47
CA PRO A 278 9.13 -5.24 22.40
C PRO A 278 9.23 -5.87 23.78
N GLY A 279 10.29 -5.54 24.52
CA GLY A 279 10.50 -6.11 25.84
C GLY A 279 9.20 -6.05 26.65
N ALA A 280 8.93 -7.01 27.52
CA ALA A 280 7.63 -7.17 28.22
C ALA A 280 7.11 -5.87 28.86
N ALA A 281 8.02 -4.94 29.23
CA ALA A 281 7.69 -3.62 29.77
C ALA A 281 7.02 -2.67 28.75
N VAL A 282 7.13 -2.92 27.43
CA VAL A 282 6.62 -2.04 26.37
C VAL A 282 5.37 -2.63 25.72
N GLY A 283 5.12 -3.93 25.91
CA GLY A 283 4.02 -4.66 25.26
C GLY A 283 2.61 -4.16 25.59
N TRP A 284 2.42 -3.46 26.70
CA TRP A 284 1.13 -2.90 27.13
C TRP A 284 0.86 -1.46 26.62
N LEU A 285 1.91 -0.71 26.22
CA LEU A 285 1.78 0.68 25.76
C LEU A 285 0.79 0.86 24.60
N PRO A 286 0.75 0.01 23.56
CA PRO A 286 -0.24 0.16 22.49
C PRO A 286 -1.68 0.02 22.97
N PHE A 287 -1.94 -0.81 23.97
CA PHE A 287 -3.29 -0.95 24.57
C PHE A 287 -3.69 0.29 25.34
N VAL A 288 -2.75 0.88 26.11
CA VAL A 288 -2.98 2.16 26.80
C VAL A 288 -3.19 3.29 25.79
N ALA A 289 -2.42 3.31 24.69
CA ALA A 289 -2.60 4.31 23.64
C ALA A 289 -3.98 4.21 22.98
N ILE A 290 -4.47 3.02 22.69
CA ILE A 290 -5.84 2.82 22.20
C ILE A 290 -6.86 3.27 23.23
N GLY A 291 -6.69 2.89 24.52
CA GLY A 291 -7.56 3.34 25.60
C GLY A 291 -7.58 4.87 25.73
N ALA A 292 -6.42 5.51 25.70
CA ALA A 292 -6.30 6.96 25.71
C ALA A 292 -6.94 7.60 24.44
N LEU A 293 -6.74 7.02 23.28
CA LEU A 293 -7.36 7.47 22.03
C LEU A 293 -8.89 7.42 22.11
N VAL A 294 -9.45 6.30 22.57
CA VAL A 294 -10.90 6.13 22.77
C VAL A 294 -11.42 7.13 23.80
N ALA A 295 -10.69 7.34 24.92
CA ALA A 295 -11.04 8.32 25.92
C ALA A 295 -11.02 9.75 25.35
N VAL A 296 -9.99 10.12 24.59
CA VAL A 296 -9.89 11.44 23.95
C VAL A 296 -11.04 11.66 22.96
N LEU A 297 -11.36 10.68 22.13
CA LEU A 297 -12.50 10.76 21.22
C LEU A 297 -13.83 10.83 22.01
N GLY A 298 -14.02 9.98 23.01
CA GLY A 298 -15.21 9.96 23.86
C GLY A 298 -15.42 11.27 24.61
N ILE A 299 -14.39 11.78 25.29
CA ILE A 299 -14.42 13.05 26.01
C ILE A 299 -14.62 14.20 25.02
N GLY A 300 -13.85 14.23 23.93
CA GLY A 300 -13.94 15.27 22.90
C GLY A 300 -15.37 15.44 22.40
N TYR A 301 -16.04 14.35 22.05
CA TYR A 301 -17.40 14.42 21.50
C TYR A 301 -18.52 14.53 22.55
N SER A 302 -18.30 14.10 23.79
CA SER A 302 -19.33 14.18 24.87
C SER A 302 -19.26 15.46 25.68
N TRP A 303 -18.05 16.00 25.95
CA TRP A 303 -17.84 17.10 26.90
C TRP A 303 -18.42 18.45 26.44
N ASN A 304 -18.44 18.74 25.16
CA ASN A 304 -18.61 20.11 24.69
C ASN A 304 -19.93 20.44 23.98
N ARG A 305 -20.96 19.66 24.12
CA ARG A 305 -22.24 19.90 23.45
C ARG A 305 -22.12 20.11 21.90
N CYS A 306 -20.97 19.71 21.32
CA CYS A 306 -20.74 19.73 19.87
C CYS A 306 -20.91 18.32 19.33
N PRO A 307 -22.11 17.96 18.85
CA PRO A 307 -22.31 16.62 18.29
C PRO A 307 -21.41 16.39 17.07
N PRO A 308 -20.94 15.16 16.86
CA PRO A 308 -20.20 14.81 15.66
C PRO A 308 -21.04 15.12 14.41
N SER A 309 -20.40 15.71 13.41
CA SER A 309 -21.03 15.91 12.10
C SER A 309 -21.15 14.57 11.34
N GLN A 310 -21.87 14.58 10.22
CA GLN A 310 -22.00 13.38 9.36
C GLN A 310 -20.63 12.89 8.85
N LEU A 311 -19.69 13.80 8.53
CA LEU A 311 -18.31 13.48 8.17
C LEU A 311 -17.59 12.77 9.31
N GLU A 312 -17.69 13.29 10.52
CA GLU A 312 -17.00 12.74 11.70
C GLU A 312 -17.58 11.38 12.10
N TRP A 313 -18.89 11.19 12.01
CA TRP A 313 -19.50 9.87 12.17
C TRP A 313 -19.00 8.87 11.12
N CYS A 314 -18.90 9.32 9.86
CA CYS A 314 -18.31 8.49 8.78
C CYS A 314 -16.84 8.16 9.10
N ALA A 315 -16.04 9.13 9.52
CA ALA A 315 -14.63 8.94 9.87
C ALA A 315 -14.46 7.96 11.04
N LEU A 316 -15.26 8.09 12.10
CA LEU A 316 -15.27 7.16 13.23
C LEU A 316 -15.66 5.73 12.79
N ALA A 317 -16.69 5.60 11.96
CA ALA A 317 -17.13 4.30 11.45
C ALA A 317 -16.05 3.64 10.60
N VAL A 318 -15.41 4.38 9.69
CA VAL A 318 -14.32 3.85 8.85
C VAL A 318 -13.11 3.48 9.71
N THR A 319 -12.72 4.33 10.67
CA THR A 319 -11.63 4.03 11.62
C THR A 319 -11.89 2.71 12.35
N ALA A 320 -13.11 2.54 12.89
CA ALA A 320 -13.48 1.32 13.62
C ALA A 320 -13.48 0.08 12.70
N LEU A 321 -14.12 0.18 11.52
CA LEU A 321 -14.20 -0.93 10.56
C LEU A 321 -12.81 -1.33 10.03
N ALA A 322 -11.99 -0.36 9.66
CA ALA A 322 -10.65 -0.61 9.16
C ALA A 322 -9.73 -1.19 10.23
N THR A 323 -9.77 -0.65 11.45
CA THR A 323 -9.02 -1.20 12.59
C THR A 323 -9.47 -2.63 12.90
N ALA A 324 -10.77 -2.91 12.96
CA ALA A 324 -11.29 -4.26 13.19
C ALA A 324 -10.83 -5.23 12.10
N ALA A 325 -10.86 -4.81 10.83
CA ALA A 325 -10.38 -5.62 9.71
C ALA A 325 -8.87 -5.91 9.82
N ILE A 326 -8.05 -4.92 10.15
CA ILE A 326 -6.59 -5.09 10.34
C ILE A 326 -6.28 -6.03 11.51
N LEU A 327 -7.01 -5.90 12.62
CA LEU A 327 -6.80 -6.75 13.79
C LEU A 327 -7.27 -8.18 13.56
N GLY A 328 -8.34 -8.37 12.79
CA GLY A 328 -8.92 -9.69 12.50
C GLY A 328 -8.30 -10.43 11.32
N TYR A 329 -7.57 -9.73 10.44
CA TYR A 329 -6.98 -10.36 9.26
C TYR A 329 -5.72 -11.16 9.62
N SER A 330 -5.60 -12.40 9.11
CA SER A 330 -4.48 -13.28 9.42
C SER A 330 -3.14 -12.75 8.89
N ALA A 331 -3.12 -12.23 7.67
CA ALA A 331 -1.93 -11.69 7.04
C ALA A 331 -1.82 -10.17 7.32
N PHE A 332 -1.08 -9.80 8.36
CA PHE A 332 -0.82 -8.40 8.69
C PHE A 332 0.48 -7.91 8.02
N PHE A 333 0.41 -6.72 7.41
CA PHE A 333 1.56 -5.98 6.92
C PHE A 333 1.52 -4.54 7.47
N TYR A 334 2.67 -3.94 7.76
CA TYR A 334 2.81 -2.62 8.38
C TYR A 334 2.03 -1.53 7.63
N HIS A 335 2.07 -1.56 6.29
CA HIS A 335 1.43 -0.56 5.45
C HIS A 335 -0.10 -0.55 5.52
N TYR A 336 -0.73 -1.60 6.07
CA TYR A 336 -2.19 -1.64 6.23
C TYR A 336 -2.71 -0.55 7.17
N SER A 337 -1.92 -0.17 8.18
CA SER A 337 -2.26 0.89 9.13
C SER A 337 -2.38 2.27 8.48
N GLU A 338 -1.66 2.52 7.37
CA GLU A 338 -1.79 3.77 6.61
C GLU A 338 -3.22 4.02 6.12
N PHE A 339 -3.99 2.95 5.85
CA PHE A 339 -5.39 3.09 5.45
C PHE A 339 -6.27 3.70 6.57
N VAL A 340 -5.96 3.41 7.82
CA VAL A 340 -6.70 3.96 8.98
C VAL A 340 -6.37 5.43 9.21
N ALA A 341 -5.12 5.83 8.94
CA ALA A 341 -4.57 7.12 9.34
C ALA A 341 -5.40 8.34 8.91
N PRO A 342 -5.90 8.48 7.66
CA PRO A 342 -6.71 9.63 7.26
C PRO A 342 -8.02 9.75 8.04
N TRP A 343 -8.68 8.63 8.30
CA TRP A 343 -9.95 8.58 8.98
C TRP A 343 -9.80 8.85 10.48
N LEU A 344 -8.76 8.29 11.08
CA LEU A 344 -8.37 8.59 12.46
C LEU A 344 -8.01 10.07 12.62
N ALA A 345 -7.25 10.64 11.68
CA ALA A 345 -6.91 12.06 11.69
C ALA A 345 -8.15 12.97 11.63
N LEU A 346 -9.14 12.62 10.82
CA LEU A 346 -10.42 13.34 10.73
C LEU A 346 -11.20 13.23 12.04
N ALA A 347 -11.25 12.04 12.66
CA ALA A 347 -11.93 11.82 13.94
C ALA A 347 -11.26 12.61 15.07
N LEU A 348 -9.92 12.61 15.18
CA LEU A 348 -9.15 13.39 16.15
C LEU A 348 -9.34 14.90 15.94
N GLY A 349 -9.29 15.34 14.68
CA GLY A 349 -9.55 16.73 14.33
C GLY A 349 -10.96 17.17 14.75
N GLY A 350 -11.97 16.36 14.50
CA GLY A 350 -13.35 16.61 14.93
C GLY A 350 -13.48 16.71 16.45
N ALA A 351 -12.89 15.76 17.19
CA ALA A 351 -12.90 15.76 18.66
C ALA A 351 -12.21 17.01 19.24
N SER A 352 -11.13 17.49 18.62
CA SER A 352 -10.41 18.69 19.09
C SER A 352 -11.18 19.99 18.89
N ALA A 353 -12.17 20.02 17.97
CA ALA A 353 -13.02 21.20 17.77
C ALA A 353 -13.89 21.52 18.98
N CYS A 354 -13.96 20.60 19.91
CA CYS A 354 -14.69 20.75 21.17
C CYS A 354 -13.89 21.50 22.27
N LEU A 355 -12.65 21.89 22.03
CA LEU A 355 -11.91 22.74 22.95
C LEU A 355 -12.58 24.10 23.11
N PRO A 356 -12.58 24.69 24.33
CA PRO A 356 -13.16 26.02 24.56
C PRO A 356 -12.58 27.05 23.59
N ASP A 357 -13.45 27.88 23.01
CA ASP A 357 -13.03 28.92 22.03
C ASP A 357 -12.39 30.14 22.73
N ARG A 358 -11.38 29.87 23.54
CA ARG A 358 -10.51 30.90 24.14
C ARG A 358 -9.25 31.03 23.29
N ALA A 359 -8.89 32.25 22.92
CA ALA A 359 -7.72 32.49 22.06
C ALA A 359 -6.41 31.90 22.64
N SER A 360 -6.24 31.91 23.98
CA SER A 360 -5.11 31.30 24.67
C SER A 360 -5.08 29.79 24.48
N ILE A 361 -6.20 29.09 24.75
CA ILE A 361 -6.32 27.62 24.61
C ILE A 361 -6.05 27.22 23.16
N ARG A 362 -6.61 27.94 22.20
CA ARG A 362 -6.42 27.68 20.78
C ARG A 362 -4.94 27.86 20.35
N ARG A 363 -4.28 28.94 20.79
CA ARG A 363 -2.84 29.16 20.54
C ARG A 363 -1.98 28.06 21.15
N THR A 364 -2.26 27.70 22.41
CA THR A 364 -1.54 26.61 23.09
C THR A 364 -1.74 25.28 22.38
N ALA A 365 -2.98 24.93 22.00
CA ALA A 365 -3.26 23.69 21.29
C ALA A 365 -2.52 23.61 19.95
N VAL A 366 -2.51 24.69 19.17
CA VAL A 366 -1.75 24.76 17.91
C VAL A 366 -0.24 24.65 18.18
N ALA A 367 0.29 25.33 19.18
CA ALA A 367 1.71 25.29 19.54
C ALA A 367 2.15 23.88 19.99
N VAL A 368 1.35 23.24 20.84
CA VAL A 368 1.59 21.85 21.29
C VAL A 368 1.55 20.88 20.11
N THR A 369 0.55 21.02 19.24
CA THR A 369 0.47 20.21 18.02
C THR A 369 1.70 20.42 17.14
N ALA A 370 2.12 21.66 16.91
CA ALA A 370 3.31 21.96 16.12
C ALA A 370 4.59 21.38 16.74
N ALA A 371 4.76 21.52 18.06
CA ALA A 371 5.90 20.95 18.77
C ALA A 371 5.93 19.40 18.67
N ALA A 372 4.79 18.74 18.86
CA ALA A 372 4.68 17.29 18.73
C ALA A 372 4.99 16.81 17.30
N VAL A 373 4.49 17.52 16.28
CA VAL A 373 4.74 17.23 14.87
C VAL A 373 6.23 17.40 14.54
N LEU A 374 6.86 18.48 14.99
CA LEU A 374 8.29 18.71 14.77
C LEU A 374 9.16 17.68 15.50
N GLY A 375 8.80 17.31 16.73
CA GLY A 375 9.47 16.26 17.47
C GLY A 375 9.36 14.90 16.77
N ALA A 376 8.17 14.52 16.34
CA ALA A 376 7.94 13.29 15.59
C ALA A 376 8.71 13.29 14.25
N ALA A 377 8.75 14.43 13.54
CA ALA A 377 9.51 14.58 12.31
C ALA A 377 11.01 14.39 12.55
N ALA A 378 11.57 15.01 13.62
CA ALA A 378 12.98 14.87 13.98
C ALA A 378 13.35 13.42 14.32
N ILE A 379 12.51 12.72 15.08
CA ILE A 379 12.69 11.28 15.40
C ILE A 379 12.72 10.47 14.11
N GLN A 380 11.78 10.72 13.18
CA GLN A 380 11.74 9.98 11.91
C GLN A 380 12.94 10.28 11.02
N VAL A 381 13.37 11.54 10.89
CA VAL A 381 14.57 11.89 10.12
C VAL A 381 15.79 11.15 10.69
N HIS A 382 15.94 11.12 12.01
CA HIS A 382 17.04 10.39 12.65
C HIS A 382 16.94 8.88 12.36
N ALA A 383 15.77 8.28 12.52
CA ALA A 383 15.55 6.85 12.30
C ALA A 383 15.71 6.44 10.81
N LEU A 384 15.41 7.33 9.88
CA LEU A 384 15.43 7.05 8.44
C LEU A 384 16.76 7.46 7.77
N ALA A 385 17.59 8.24 8.44
CA ALA A 385 18.87 8.71 7.89
C ALA A 385 19.84 7.58 7.45
N PRO A 386 19.99 6.46 8.20
CA PRO A 386 20.89 5.38 7.84
C PRO A 386 20.32 4.42 6.76
N LEU A 387 19.11 4.65 6.24
CA LEU A 387 18.53 3.78 5.24
C LEU A 387 19.39 3.72 3.97
N SER A 388 19.56 2.51 3.47
CA SER A 388 20.18 2.25 2.18
C SER A 388 19.67 0.92 1.63
N THR A 389 19.74 0.76 0.32
CA THR A 389 19.47 -0.53 -0.32
C THR A 389 20.55 -0.82 -1.35
N PRO A 390 21.00 -2.08 -1.47
CA PRO A 390 22.02 -2.44 -2.45
C PRO A 390 21.45 -2.38 -3.85
N GLY A 391 22.26 -1.90 -4.80
CA GLY A 391 21.88 -1.81 -6.20
C GLY A 391 22.01 -3.13 -6.94
N GLY A 392 20.99 -3.51 -7.70
CA GLY A 392 21.00 -4.67 -8.59
C GLY A 392 21.80 -4.49 -9.90
N ALA A 393 22.22 -3.26 -10.19
CA ALA A 393 22.84 -2.93 -11.47
C ALA A 393 24.12 -3.74 -11.78
N GLN A 394 24.89 -4.16 -10.77
CA GLN A 394 26.08 -4.98 -11.00
C GLN A 394 25.72 -6.36 -11.56
N LEU A 395 24.77 -7.06 -10.93
CA LEU A 395 24.29 -8.36 -11.43
C LEU A 395 23.52 -8.19 -12.75
N GLY A 396 22.77 -7.11 -12.90
CA GLY A 396 22.08 -6.80 -14.15
C GLY A 396 23.01 -6.66 -15.36
N ARG A 397 24.22 -6.15 -15.19
CA ARG A 397 25.24 -6.07 -16.26
C ARG A 397 25.75 -7.43 -16.72
N MET A 398 25.64 -8.47 -15.90
CA MET A 398 26.02 -9.84 -16.25
C MET A 398 24.96 -10.53 -17.12
N ILE A 399 23.76 -9.96 -17.21
CA ILE A 399 22.65 -10.46 -18.01
C ILE A 399 22.73 -9.85 -19.41
N PRO A 400 22.90 -10.65 -20.48
CA PRO A 400 22.87 -10.15 -21.85
C PRO A 400 21.53 -9.46 -22.18
N PRO A 401 21.52 -8.45 -23.06
CA PRO A 401 20.27 -7.89 -23.57
C PRO A 401 19.39 -8.99 -24.19
N HIS A 402 18.08 -8.87 -24.01
CA HIS A 402 17.07 -9.81 -24.53
C HIS A 402 17.18 -11.26 -24.02
N ALA A 403 17.97 -11.50 -22.98
CA ALA A 403 18.04 -12.82 -22.35
C ALA A 403 16.74 -13.13 -21.61
N CYS A 404 16.28 -14.40 -21.69
CA CYS A 404 15.17 -14.87 -20.89
C CYS A 404 15.61 -15.03 -19.43
N VAL A 405 15.12 -14.17 -18.56
CA VAL A 405 15.41 -14.17 -17.12
C VAL A 405 14.12 -14.37 -16.34
N VAL A 406 14.11 -15.35 -15.45
CA VAL A 406 13.06 -15.52 -14.44
C VAL A 406 13.62 -15.13 -13.08
N THR A 407 12.84 -14.40 -12.31
CA THR A 407 13.20 -14.01 -10.94
C THR A 407 12.04 -14.24 -10.00
N ASP A 408 12.35 -14.49 -8.74
CA ASP A 408 11.36 -14.52 -7.66
C ASP A 408 10.94 -13.10 -7.22
N GLU A 409 11.69 -12.07 -7.65
CA GLU A 409 11.45 -10.67 -7.28
C GLU A 409 11.67 -9.73 -8.49
N ILE A 410 10.59 -9.35 -9.14
CA ILE A 410 10.61 -8.51 -10.36
C ILE A 410 11.29 -7.16 -10.14
N SER A 411 11.25 -6.60 -8.93
CA SER A 411 11.95 -5.36 -8.58
C SER A 411 13.44 -5.41 -8.97
N LEU A 412 14.07 -6.59 -8.92
CA LEU A 412 15.48 -6.79 -9.33
C LEU A 412 15.69 -6.48 -10.82
N LEU A 413 14.83 -7.01 -11.69
CA LEU A 413 14.96 -6.80 -13.13
C LEU A 413 14.59 -5.37 -13.52
N VAL A 414 13.56 -4.81 -12.89
CA VAL A 414 13.11 -3.44 -13.15
C VAL A 414 14.20 -2.43 -12.73
N SER A 415 14.78 -2.60 -11.53
CA SER A 415 15.83 -1.71 -11.03
C SER A 415 17.15 -1.85 -11.78
N ALA A 416 17.45 -3.05 -12.30
CA ALA A 416 18.66 -3.32 -13.08
C ALA A 416 18.52 -2.92 -14.56
N ASP A 417 17.39 -2.41 -14.99
CA ASP A 417 17.05 -2.14 -16.40
C ASP A 417 17.21 -3.37 -17.30
N ARG A 418 16.71 -4.51 -16.81
CA ARG A 418 16.75 -5.83 -17.47
C ARG A 418 15.38 -6.48 -17.54
N PHE A 419 14.32 -5.69 -17.32
CA PHE A 419 12.96 -6.19 -17.39
C PHE A 419 12.47 -6.24 -18.85
N GLU A 420 12.94 -7.27 -19.55
CA GLU A 420 12.48 -7.65 -20.88
C GLU A 420 12.07 -9.12 -20.86
N ILE A 421 10.92 -9.43 -21.43
CA ILE A 421 10.43 -10.81 -21.54
C ILE A 421 10.35 -11.14 -23.05
N PRO A 422 11.38 -11.78 -23.60
CA PRO A 422 11.40 -12.16 -25.01
C PRO A 422 10.37 -13.25 -25.31
N PRO A 423 10.00 -13.44 -26.60
CA PRO A 423 9.08 -14.50 -27.01
C PRO A 423 9.51 -15.88 -26.49
N GLY A 424 8.59 -16.64 -25.89
CA GLY A 424 8.85 -17.94 -25.30
C GLY A 424 9.38 -17.94 -23.87
N CYS A 425 9.79 -16.77 -23.34
CA CYS A 425 10.15 -16.62 -21.95
C CYS A 425 8.90 -16.60 -21.05
N PRO A 426 8.94 -17.26 -19.87
CA PRO A 426 7.79 -17.25 -18.96
C PRO A 426 7.48 -15.86 -18.40
N ASP A 427 6.20 -15.50 -18.39
CA ASP A 427 5.70 -14.26 -17.76
C ASP A 427 5.48 -14.47 -16.26
N VAL A 428 6.54 -14.46 -15.47
CA VAL A 428 6.49 -14.52 -14.01
C VAL A 428 6.62 -13.12 -13.44
N ILE A 429 5.50 -12.43 -13.24
CA ILE A 429 5.47 -11.07 -12.70
C ILE A 429 5.30 -11.08 -11.17
N ASP A 430 4.41 -11.92 -10.67
CA ASP A 430 4.17 -12.13 -9.26
C ASP A 430 4.46 -13.61 -8.93
N SER A 431 5.68 -13.88 -8.47
CA SER A 431 6.12 -15.25 -8.16
C SER A 431 5.34 -15.85 -6.99
N LEU A 432 4.94 -15.01 -6.01
CA LEU A 432 4.13 -15.45 -4.87
C LEU A 432 2.71 -15.83 -5.33
N ALA A 433 2.09 -15.01 -6.19
CA ALA A 433 0.81 -15.34 -6.80
C ALA A 433 0.90 -16.59 -7.67
N THR A 434 1.97 -16.71 -8.46
CA THR A 434 2.23 -17.90 -9.29
C THR A 434 2.29 -19.15 -8.44
N THR A 435 3.09 -19.16 -7.37
CA THR A 435 3.20 -20.29 -6.44
C THR A 435 1.87 -20.62 -5.77
N LEU A 436 1.12 -19.60 -5.38
CA LEU A 436 -0.19 -19.78 -4.77
C LEU A 436 -1.21 -20.40 -5.77
N MET A 437 -1.19 -19.95 -7.03
CA MET A 437 -2.02 -20.55 -8.08
C MET A 437 -1.66 -22.02 -8.33
N LEU A 438 -0.38 -22.31 -8.44
CA LEU A 438 0.12 -23.68 -8.64
C LEU A 438 -0.26 -24.61 -7.48
N SER A 439 -0.19 -24.12 -6.23
CA SER A 439 -0.59 -24.90 -5.05
C SER A 439 -2.09 -25.23 -5.00
N HIS A 440 -2.92 -24.49 -5.73
CA HIS A 440 -4.35 -24.76 -5.91
C HIS A 440 -4.67 -25.55 -7.20
N GLY A 441 -3.67 -26.11 -7.87
CA GLY A 441 -3.84 -26.93 -9.07
C GLY A 441 -4.27 -26.16 -10.32
N VAL A 442 -4.02 -24.84 -10.37
CA VAL A 442 -4.35 -23.99 -11.53
C VAL A 442 -3.14 -23.90 -12.45
N SER A 443 -3.25 -24.49 -13.64
CA SER A 443 -2.25 -24.33 -14.70
C SER A 443 -2.31 -22.90 -15.29
N MET A 444 -1.14 -22.28 -15.51
CA MET A 444 -1.02 -20.98 -16.18
C MET A 444 -1.50 -21.00 -17.65
N GLN A 445 -1.71 -22.18 -18.24
CA GLN A 445 -2.12 -22.36 -19.63
C GLN A 445 -3.55 -22.87 -19.82
N GLY A 446 -4.40 -22.80 -18.79
CA GLY A 446 -5.85 -23.08 -18.93
C GLY A 446 -6.23 -24.53 -19.19
N GLY A 447 -5.30 -25.46 -19.12
CA GLY A 447 -5.58 -26.91 -19.26
C GLY A 447 -5.91 -27.56 -17.92
N ALA A 448 -7.00 -28.32 -17.83
CA ALA A 448 -7.25 -29.24 -16.72
C ALA A 448 -6.24 -30.42 -16.82
N GLY A 449 -5.02 -30.19 -16.38
CA GLY A 449 -3.96 -31.19 -16.36
C GLY A 449 -3.82 -31.81 -14.96
N ARG A 450 -3.32 -33.06 -14.95
CA ARG A 450 -2.97 -33.87 -13.78
C ARG A 450 -2.30 -32.98 -12.71
N MET A 451 -2.67 -33.11 -11.45
CA MET A 451 -2.03 -32.43 -10.32
C MET A 451 -0.53 -32.73 -10.33
N VAL A 452 0.24 -31.78 -10.84
CA VAL A 452 1.70 -31.76 -10.82
C VAL A 452 2.11 -31.11 -9.51
N SER A 453 3.19 -31.54 -8.87
CA SER A 453 3.68 -30.87 -7.67
C SER A 453 4.04 -29.41 -8.00
N VAL A 454 3.98 -28.52 -7.01
CA VAL A 454 4.38 -27.10 -7.19
C VAL A 454 5.84 -27.02 -7.68
N ALA A 455 6.71 -27.90 -7.21
CA ALA A 455 8.11 -27.99 -7.63
C ALA A 455 8.25 -28.38 -9.11
N ASP A 456 7.50 -29.39 -9.59
CA ASP A 456 7.53 -29.81 -11.00
C ASP A 456 6.98 -28.70 -11.92
N ALA A 457 5.93 -27.99 -11.49
CA ALA A 457 5.39 -26.87 -12.22
C ALA A 457 6.41 -25.74 -12.34
N TRP A 458 7.11 -25.41 -11.26
CA TRP A 458 8.21 -24.43 -11.30
C TRP A 458 9.37 -24.91 -12.17
N ARG A 459 9.73 -26.21 -12.10
CA ARG A 459 10.74 -26.78 -13.00
C ARG A 459 10.37 -26.54 -14.47
N SER A 460 9.14 -26.86 -14.85
CA SER A 460 8.63 -26.61 -16.22
C SER A 460 8.65 -25.14 -16.62
N ILE A 461 8.39 -24.21 -15.68
CA ILE A 461 8.52 -22.77 -15.95
C ILE A 461 9.98 -22.40 -16.18
N LEU A 462 10.87 -22.83 -15.27
CA LEU A 462 12.30 -22.52 -15.32
C LEU A 462 13.03 -23.21 -16.47
N ASP A 463 12.49 -24.30 -17.00
CA ASP A 463 13.05 -25.01 -18.19
C ASP A 463 13.15 -24.12 -19.43
N ARG A 464 12.39 -23.03 -19.49
CA ARG A 464 12.44 -22.04 -20.58
C ARG A 464 13.33 -20.84 -20.27
N ALA A 465 13.84 -20.74 -19.05
CA ALA A 465 14.69 -19.61 -18.63
C ALA A 465 16.17 -19.88 -18.99
N ARG A 466 16.84 -18.87 -19.52
CA ARG A 466 18.31 -18.90 -19.67
C ARG A 466 19.01 -18.51 -18.37
N TYR A 467 18.47 -17.51 -17.68
CA TYR A 467 18.96 -17.04 -16.39
C TYR A 467 17.86 -17.10 -15.33
N VAL A 468 18.28 -17.35 -14.09
CA VAL A 468 17.42 -17.27 -12.91
C VAL A 468 18.10 -16.38 -11.89
N TRP A 469 17.41 -15.31 -11.49
CA TRP A 469 17.92 -14.43 -10.44
C TRP A 469 17.10 -14.62 -9.18
N LEU A 470 17.71 -15.20 -8.15
CA LEU A 470 17.07 -15.52 -6.88
C LEU A 470 17.43 -14.49 -5.81
N SER A 471 16.42 -13.82 -5.25
CA SER A 471 16.55 -12.92 -4.11
C SER A 471 16.87 -13.66 -2.81
N PRO A 472 17.28 -12.98 -1.74
CA PRO A 472 17.49 -13.60 -0.43
C PRO A 472 16.24 -14.31 0.14
N GLY A 473 15.04 -13.92 -0.30
CA GLY A 473 13.76 -14.50 0.12
C GLY A 473 13.21 -15.59 -0.78
N SER A 474 13.93 -16.02 -1.79
CA SER A 474 13.47 -16.86 -2.90
C SER A 474 12.89 -18.22 -2.49
N ALA A 475 13.42 -18.85 -1.45
CA ALA A 475 13.03 -20.18 -1.02
C ALA A 475 11.53 -20.35 -0.69
N ARG A 476 10.83 -19.24 -0.39
CA ARG A 476 9.38 -19.23 -0.12
C ARG A 476 8.54 -18.98 -1.38
N ARG A 477 9.18 -18.56 -2.46
CA ARG A 477 8.51 -18.15 -3.70
C ARG A 477 8.76 -19.11 -4.85
N ILE A 478 10.02 -19.53 -5.02
CA ILE A 478 10.42 -20.52 -6.03
C ILE A 478 11.12 -21.69 -5.30
N PRO A 479 10.55 -22.88 -5.30
CA PRO A 479 11.22 -24.05 -4.73
C PRO A 479 12.47 -24.37 -5.52
N THR A 480 13.63 -24.33 -4.85
CA THR A 480 14.95 -24.66 -5.40
C THR A 480 15.44 -25.94 -4.79
N ASP A 481 14.87 -27.06 -5.25
CA ASP A 481 15.23 -28.40 -4.84
C ASP A 481 16.57 -28.87 -5.49
N ALA A 482 16.94 -30.12 -5.28
CA ALA A 482 18.19 -30.68 -5.80
C ALA A 482 18.34 -30.49 -7.33
N TRP A 483 17.23 -30.67 -8.09
CA TRP A 483 17.22 -30.51 -9.54
C TRP A 483 17.68 -29.11 -10.01
N PHE A 484 17.41 -28.04 -9.23
CA PHE A 484 17.81 -26.70 -9.63
C PHE A 484 19.34 -26.56 -9.74
N ARG A 485 20.07 -27.21 -8.85
CA ARG A 485 21.55 -27.22 -8.87
C ARG A 485 22.12 -28.09 -9.98
N GLU A 486 21.36 -29.07 -10.46
CA GLU A 486 21.71 -29.87 -11.63
C GLU A 486 21.58 -29.07 -12.90
N ASP A 487 20.48 -28.33 -13.05
CA ASP A 487 20.11 -27.60 -14.27
C ASP A 487 20.74 -26.20 -14.36
N PHE A 488 21.10 -25.58 -13.23
CA PHE A 488 21.61 -24.20 -13.16
C PHE A 488 22.94 -24.10 -12.40
N ALA A 489 23.86 -23.26 -12.91
CA ALA A 489 25.12 -22.95 -12.27
C ALA A 489 25.15 -21.49 -11.83
N PRO A 490 25.71 -21.15 -10.65
CA PRO A 490 25.89 -19.78 -10.26
C PRO A 490 26.88 -19.08 -11.17
N VAL A 491 26.53 -17.90 -11.69
CA VAL A 491 27.40 -17.02 -12.48
C VAL A 491 27.84 -15.79 -11.68
N SER A 492 27.27 -15.56 -10.52
CA SER A 492 27.70 -14.54 -9.58
C SER A 492 27.92 -15.14 -8.19
N GLU A 493 28.72 -14.43 -7.35
CA GLU A 493 28.66 -14.65 -5.92
C GLU A 493 27.30 -14.20 -5.36
N TYR A 494 26.95 -14.73 -4.18
CA TYR A 494 25.77 -14.24 -3.47
C TYR A 494 26.03 -12.83 -2.94
N VAL A 495 25.16 -11.90 -3.29
CA VAL A 495 25.22 -10.50 -2.84
C VAL A 495 24.11 -10.24 -1.81
N PRO A 496 24.45 -9.87 -0.56
CA PRO A 496 23.44 -9.55 0.44
C PRO A 496 22.45 -8.50 -0.06
N GLY A 497 21.17 -8.76 0.15
CA GLY A 497 20.07 -7.86 -0.23
C GLY A 497 19.56 -8.00 -1.67
N ILE A 498 20.38 -8.50 -2.61
CA ILE A 498 19.95 -8.69 -4.01
C ILE A 498 20.07 -10.15 -4.51
N GLY A 499 20.68 -11.05 -3.72
CA GLY A 499 20.71 -12.47 -4.00
C GLY A 499 21.78 -12.93 -4.96
N GLN A 500 21.47 -13.90 -5.83
CA GLN A 500 22.42 -14.58 -6.70
C GLN A 500 21.85 -14.83 -8.08
N LEU A 501 22.66 -14.68 -9.10
CA LEU A 501 22.34 -14.97 -10.50
C LEU A 501 22.87 -16.36 -10.88
N PHE A 502 22.03 -17.11 -11.58
CA PHE A 502 22.32 -18.44 -12.10
C PHE A 502 22.09 -18.48 -13.61
N GLU A 503 22.86 -19.28 -14.30
CA GLU A 503 22.71 -19.56 -15.73
C GLU A 503 22.42 -21.05 -15.93
N ARG A 504 21.58 -21.37 -16.92
CA ARG A 504 21.28 -22.75 -17.28
C ARG A 504 22.53 -23.44 -17.79
N ARG A 505 22.83 -24.61 -17.28
CA ARG A 505 23.86 -25.50 -17.85
C ARG A 505 23.41 -25.92 -19.24
N GLY A 506 24.31 -25.86 -20.18
CA GLY A 506 24.07 -26.20 -21.60
C GLY A 506 23.81 -27.69 -21.83
#